data_0791bc60b4582a225cf261dc5261ae78
#
_entry.id   0791bc60b4582a225cf261dc5261ae78
#
_cell.length_a   1.000
_cell.length_b   1.000
_cell.length_c   1.000
_cell.angle_alpha   90.00
_cell.angle_beta   90.00
_cell.angle_gamma   90.00
#
_symmetry.space_group_name_H-M   'P 1'
#
loop_
_entity.id
_entity.type
_entity.pdbx_description
1 polymer ?
#
loop_
_entity_poly.entity_id
_entity_poly.type
_entity_poly.pdbx_seq_one_letter_code
_entity_poly.pdbx_strand_id
1 'polypeptide(L)'
;SSTTSSNQSDGALENDNTNTQTAQNTSSSKSDDTQASSNGFLAIEDEPLIIDVSGISDSDGVGKIYVQWQKETNDGRWIDIFGATQQSFTPRQTHVGQVLRVQITFLDNQGNLETLFSAPSNPVQNVNDKPKGGPQLVGMAKEDASLIVDTSSVSDEDGIGEMQVIWQRSKQGSDWQAFDDTTGEVLKLDQMHVNYAYRAIVAYLDGQGTREVMISSPSDIVMNLDDPVEGEVVISGEANENGTLMADTSQITDEDGVASLSVQWESSKDGRSWSVMENIQGISLDLGQYLVGSQIRARLSVVDNFGTETILVSQPSRTIENVNNKPSGTIIIRRVSVSG
;
A
#
# COMPACT_ATOMS: atom_id res chain seq x y z
N SER A 1 -28.79 10.91 45.80
CA SER A 1 -29.84 9.88 45.67
C SER A 1 -29.42 8.92 44.55
N SER A 2 -28.93 7.83 45.01
CA SER A 2 -29.39 6.44 44.77
C SER A 2 -28.99 5.91 43.38
N THR A 3 -28.15 5.05 43.35
CA THR A 3 -27.87 3.66 43.75
C THR A 3 -27.89 2.70 42.59
N THR A 4 -26.77 1.97 42.52
CA THR A 4 -26.63 0.48 42.30
C THR A 4 -26.94 -0.05 40.92
N SER A 5 -26.27 -1.03 40.35
CA SER A 5 -25.41 -2.12 40.82
C SER A 5 -24.82 -2.84 39.63
N SER A 6 -23.57 -3.24 39.75
CA SER A 6 -22.91 -4.50 39.39
C SER A 6 -23.64 -5.50 38.48
N ASN A 7 -22.93 -6.05 37.46
CA ASN A 7 -22.52 -7.46 37.50
C ASN A 7 -21.44 -7.79 36.47
N GLN A 8 -20.39 -8.37 36.97
CA GLN A 8 -19.40 -9.18 36.25
C GLN A 8 -20.08 -10.50 35.80
N SER A 9 -19.68 -11.01 34.65
CA SER A 9 -19.58 -12.46 34.49
C SER A 9 -18.48 -12.77 33.48
N ASP A 10 -17.44 -13.38 34.00
CA ASP A 10 -16.43 -14.18 33.30
C ASP A 10 -17.09 -15.27 32.46
N GLY A 11 -16.51 -15.56 31.31
CA GLY A 11 -16.89 -16.69 30.47
C GLY A 11 -15.77 -17.05 29.52
N ALA A 12 -14.75 -17.73 30.05
CA ALA A 12 -13.78 -18.49 29.24
C ALA A 12 -14.53 -19.57 28.46
N LEU A 13 -14.29 -19.66 27.17
CA LEU A 13 -14.63 -20.85 26.38
C LEU A 13 -13.37 -21.33 25.66
N GLU A 14 -12.72 -22.27 26.31
CA GLU A 14 -11.92 -23.30 25.65
C GLU A 14 -12.87 -24.11 24.76
N ASN A 15 -12.47 -24.33 23.52
CA ASN A 15 -13.03 -25.40 22.71
C ASN A 15 -11.91 -26.12 21.98
N ASP A 16 -11.43 -27.14 22.64
CA ASP A 16 -10.72 -28.27 22.10
C ASP A 16 -11.73 -29.15 21.37
N ASN A 17 -11.55 -29.41 20.10
CA ASN A 17 -12.28 -30.49 19.43
C ASN A 17 -11.45 -31.09 18.31
N THR A 18 -10.50 -31.92 18.72
CA THR A 18 -9.89 -32.94 17.89
C THR A 18 -10.93 -34.04 17.64
N ASN A 19 -11.42 -34.14 16.43
CA ASN A 19 -12.21 -35.29 16.02
C ASN A 19 -11.50 -36.08 14.90
N THR A 20 -10.71 -37.05 15.33
CA THR A 20 -10.14 -38.08 14.50
C THR A 20 -11.21 -39.17 14.28
N GLN A 21 -11.80 -39.22 13.09
CA GLN A 21 -12.62 -40.36 12.72
C GLN A 21 -11.82 -41.31 11.83
N THR A 22 -11.45 -42.42 12.45
CA THR A 22 -10.93 -43.62 11.80
C THR A 22 -12.10 -44.37 11.13
N ALA A 23 -12.06 -44.49 9.82
CA ALA A 23 -12.99 -45.31 9.09
C ALA A 23 -12.63 -46.82 9.30
N GLN A 24 -13.47 -47.54 10.01
CA GLN A 24 -13.43 -49.03 10.02
C GLN A 24 -14.34 -49.56 8.96
N ASN A 25 -13.71 -50.31 8.08
CA ASN A 25 -14.33 -51.13 7.04
C ASN A 25 -14.80 -52.45 7.66
N THR A 26 -16.09 -52.75 7.69
CA THR A 26 -16.61 -54.09 7.96
C THR A 26 -17.62 -54.50 6.89
N SER A 27 -17.28 -55.56 6.20
CA SER A 27 -18.11 -56.26 5.24
C SER A 27 -19.32 -56.96 5.93
N SER A 28 -20.41 -56.96 5.25
CA SER A 28 -21.30 -58.07 4.83
C SER A 28 -22.79 -57.78 5.08
N SER A 29 -23.57 -57.83 4.08
CA SER A 29 -24.55 -58.89 3.78
C SER A 29 -25.56 -58.40 2.75
N LYS A 30 -25.84 -59.25 1.77
CA LYS A 30 -26.88 -59.13 0.76
C LYS A 30 -28.23 -58.83 1.39
N SER A 31 -28.90 -57.81 0.93
CA SER A 31 -30.33 -57.79 0.77
C SER A 31 -30.68 -57.06 -0.51
N ASP A 32 -31.34 -57.80 -1.38
CA ASP A 32 -31.99 -57.37 -2.60
C ASP A 32 -32.99 -56.24 -2.22
N ASP A 33 -32.72 -55.04 -2.60
CA ASP A 33 -33.74 -54.00 -2.63
C ASP A 33 -33.34 -52.97 -3.69
N THR A 34 -34.01 -53.08 -4.83
CA THR A 34 -33.95 -52.12 -5.94
C THR A 34 -34.63 -50.84 -5.52
N GLN A 35 -33.97 -50.04 -4.73
CA GLN A 35 -34.23 -48.61 -4.60
C GLN A 35 -32.98 -47.84 -5.05
N ALA A 36 -33.06 -47.30 -6.27
CA ALA A 36 -32.11 -46.36 -6.74
C ALA A 36 -32.01 -45.21 -5.71
N SER A 37 -30.99 -45.22 -4.86
CA SER A 37 -30.71 -44.11 -3.98
C SER A 37 -30.41 -42.92 -4.84
N SER A 38 -31.16 -41.86 -4.64
CA SER A 38 -31.11 -40.56 -5.34
C SER A 38 -29.86 -39.75 -5.03
N ASN A 39 -28.83 -40.37 -4.45
CA ASN A 39 -27.58 -39.70 -4.13
C ASN A 39 -26.52 -40.15 -5.14
N GLY A 40 -26.16 -39.23 -6.05
CA GLY A 40 -25.01 -39.39 -6.94
C GLY A 40 -23.71 -39.64 -6.16
N PHE A 41 -22.69 -40.19 -6.81
CA PHE A 41 -21.38 -40.31 -6.18
C PHE A 41 -20.70 -38.93 -6.05
N LEU A 42 -19.88 -38.80 -5.00
CA LEU A 42 -19.13 -37.56 -4.76
C LEU A 42 -18.03 -37.44 -5.82
N ALA A 43 -17.96 -36.28 -6.44
CA ALA A 43 -16.89 -35.90 -7.35
C ALA A 43 -16.28 -34.58 -6.84
N ILE A 44 -14.96 -34.55 -6.65
CA ILE A 44 -14.20 -33.41 -6.14
C ILE A 44 -13.12 -33.11 -7.16
N GLU A 45 -12.91 -31.84 -7.41
CA GLU A 45 -11.82 -31.37 -8.25
C GLU A 45 -10.48 -31.92 -7.74
N ASP A 46 -9.57 -32.18 -8.68
CA ASP A 46 -8.24 -32.72 -8.47
C ASP A 46 -8.16 -34.07 -7.73
N GLU A 47 -9.31 -34.64 -7.34
CA GLU A 47 -9.36 -35.99 -6.78
C GLU A 47 -9.70 -37.05 -7.86
N PRO A 48 -8.93 -38.14 -7.98
CA PRO A 48 -9.18 -39.15 -9.01
C PRO A 48 -10.42 -39.95 -8.70
N LEU A 49 -11.32 -40.06 -9.66
CA LEU A 49 -12.43 -41.00 -9.70
C LEU A 49 -11.97 -42.30 -10.36
N ILE A 50 -12.32 -43.43 -9.80
CA ILE A 50 -11.95 -44.76 -10.32
C ILE A 50 -13.22 -45.59 -10.47
N ILE A 51 -13.40 -46.21 -11.64
CA ILE A 51 -14.51 -47.12 -11.89
C ILE A 51 -14.11 -48.55 -11.59
N ASP A 52 -15.04 -49.29 -10.98
CA ASP A 52 -14.95 -50.73 -10.83
C ASP A 52 -15.90 -51.40 -11.85
N VAL A 53 -15.33 -52.17 -12.75
CA VAL A 53 -16.03 -52.88 -13.79
C VAL A 53 -16.14 -54.39 -13.49
N SER A 54 -15.66 -54.87 -12.36
CA SER A 54 -15.61 -56.29 -11.99
C SER A 54 -17.01 -56.92 -11.81
N GLY A 55 -18.02 -56.08 -11.54
CA GLY A 55 -19.41 -56.51 -11.40
C GLY A 55 -20.19 -56.59 -12.71
N ILE A 56 -19.58 -56.27 -13.86
CA ILE A 56 -20.26 -56.33 -15.15
C ILE A 56 -20.36 -57.82 -15.58
N SER A 57 -21.57 -58.29 -15.83
CA SER A 57 -21.84 -59.64 -16.31
C SER A 57 -22.89 -59.62 -17.41
N ASP A 58 -22.74 -60.51 -18.35
CA ASP A 58 -23.68 -60.72 -19.46
C ASP A 58 -23.81 -62.23 -19.74
N SER A 59 -25.02 -62.73 -20.01
CA SER A 59 -25.27 -64.14 -20.27
C SER A 59 -24.58 -64.62 -21.55
N ASP A 60 -24.42 -63.72 -22.50
CA ASP A 60 -23.77 -64.01 -23.77
C ASP A 60 -22.27 -63.71 -23.74
N GLY A 61 -21.75 -63.30 -22.55
CA GLY A 61 -20.37 -63.01 -22.27
C GLY A 61 -19.98 -61.52 -22.40
N VAL A 62 -18.95 -61.14 -21.66
CA VAL A 62 -18.42 -59.77 -21.67
C VAL A 62 -17.10 -59.74 -22.42
N GLY A 63 -17.06 -59.05 -23.54
CA GLY A 63 -15.86 -58.84 -24.33
C GLY A 63 -14.99 -57.71 -23.77
N LYS A 64 -14.18 -57.13 -24.65
CA LYS A 64 -13.32 -56.01 -24.25
C LYS A 64 -14.16 -54.82 -23.87
N ILE A 65 -13.97 -54.29 -22.67
CA ILE A 65 -14.65 -53.12 -22.14
C ILE A 65 -13.96 -51.83 -22.66
N TYR A 66 -14.77 -50.90 -23.15
CA TYR A 66 -14.38 -49.54 -23.51
C TYR A 66 -15.07 -48.57 -22.57
N VAL A 67 -14.32 -47.57 -22.10
CA VAL A 67 -14.75 -46.57 -21.13
C VAL A 67 -14.81 -45.23 -21.79
N GLN A 68 -15.84 -44.45 -21.50
CA GLN A 68 -15.96 -43.05 -21.89
C GLN A 68 -16.62 -42.26 -20.75
N TRP A 69 -15.87 -41.31 -20.20
CA TRP A 69 -16.42 -40.35 -19.25
C TRP A 69 -17.24 -39.30 -20.00
N GLN A 70 -18.37 -38.94 -19.43
CA GLN A 70 -19.30 -37.96 -19.97
C GLN A 70 -19.63 -36.90 -18.94
N LYS A 71 -19.99 -35.72 -19.40
CA LYS A 71 -20.53 -34.63 -18.59
C LYS A 71 -21.91 -34.20 -19.06
N GLU A 72 -22.75 -33.80 -18.13
CA GLU A 72 -24.05 -33.24 -18.42
C GLU A 72 -23.93 -31.79 -18.88
N THR A 73 -24.65 -31.43 -19.91
CA THR A 73 -24.78 -30.05 -20.39
C THR A 73 -25.97 -29.35 -19.72
N ASN A 74 -26.03 -28.03 -19.78
CA ASN A 74 -27.08 -27.24 -19.14
C ASN A 74 -28.51 -27.57 -19.66
N ASP A 75 -28.63 -28.20 -20.84
CA ASP A 75 -29.87 -28.65 -21.42
C ASP A 75 -30.18 -30.14 -21.13
N GLY A 76 -29.43 -30.75 -20.19
CA GLY A 76 -29.64 -32.10 -19.73
C GLY A 76 -29.14 -33.22 -20.66
N ARG A 77 -28.36 -32.85 -21.69
CA ARG A 77 -27.73 -33.82 -22.58
C ARG A 77 -26.35 -34.24 -22.05
N TRP A 78 -25.99 -35.47 -22.35
CA TRP A 78 -24.68 -36.03 -22.02
C TRP A 78 -23.76 -35.92 -23.24
N ILE A 79 -22.56 -35.41 -23.00
CA ILE A 79 -21.50 -35.30 -24.01
C ILE A 79 -20.22 -35.89 -23.52
N ASP A 80 -19.47 -36.49 -24.44
CA ASP A 80 -18.20 -37.14 -24.13
C ASP A 80 -17.16 -36.10 -23.71
N ILE A 81 -16.43 -36.40 -22.64
CA ILE A 81 -15.23 -35.65 -22.27
C ILE A 81 -14.10 -36.16 -23.15
N PHE A 82 -13.56 -35.27 -23.98
CA PHE A 82 -12.54 -35.67 -24.96
C PHE A 82 -11.33 -36.31 -24.31
N GLY A 83 -10.97 -37.48 -24.80
CA GLY A 83 -9.80 -38.23 -24.31
C GLY A 83 -9.97 -38.93 -22.97
N ALA A 84 -11.13 -38.80 -22.30
CA ALA A 84 -11.40 -39.42 -20.99
C ALA A 84 -11.91 -40.87 -21.18
N THR A 85 -11.02 -41.79 -21.57
CA THR A 85 -11.31 -43.19 -21.91
C THR A 85 -10.66 -44.19 -20.97
N GLN A 86 -10.06 -43.73 -19.87
CA GLN A 86 -9.42 -44.57 -18.87
C GLN A 86 -10.39 -44.96 -17.74
N GLN A 87 -10.06 -45.98 -16.98
CA GLN A 87 -10.80 -46.37 -15.78
C GLN A 87 -10.67 -45.33 -14.65
N SER A 88 -9.70 -44.45 -14.76
CA SER A 88 -9.51 -43.30 -13.83
C SER A 88 -9.71 -42.02 -14.57
N PHE A 89 -10.39 -41.05 -13.92
CA PHE A 89 -10.57 -39.68 -14.39
C PHE A 89 -10.44 -38.72 -13.23
N THR A 90 -9.64 -37.67 -13.41
CA THR A 90 -9.50 -36.58 -12.42
C THR A 90 -10.20 -35.33 -12.94
N PRO A 91 -11.31 -34.93 -12.32
CA PRO A 91 -11.95 -33.64 -12.66
C PRO A 91 -10.97 -32.48 -12.46
N ARG A 92 -11.11 -31.44 -13.26
CA ARG A 92 -10.33 -30.21 -13.22
C ARG A 92 -11.27 -29.03 -13.08
N GLN A 93 -10.75 -27.82 -12.88
CA GLN A 93 -11.52 -26.56 -12.79
C GLN A 93 -12.64 -26.47 -13.86
N THR A 94 -12.38 -26.89 -15.08
CA THR A 94 -13.36 -26.87 -16.17
C THR A 94 -14.54 -27.84 -15.97
N HIS A 95 -14.48 -28.70 -14.96
CA HIS A 95 -15.54 -29.65 -14.61
C HIS A 95 -16.30 -29.24 -13.35
N VAL A 96 -15.82 -28.26 -12.62
CA VAL A 96 -16.49 -27.75 -11.40
C VAL A 96 -17.94 -27.35 -11.70
N GLY A 97 -18.86 -27.80 -10.84
CA GLY A 97 -20.30 -27.61 -11.00
C GLY A 97 -20.97 -28.52 -12.03
N GLN A 98 -20.22 -29.30 -12.81
CA GLN A 98 -20.79 -30.22 -13.79
C GLN A 98 -21.05 -31.59 -13.17
N VAL A 99 -22.06 -32.31 -13.68
CA VAL A 99 -22.40 -33.67 -13.29
C VAL A 99 -21.71 -34.64 -14.27
N LEU A 100 -21.06 -35.66 -13.73
CA LEU A 100 -20.28 -36.63 -14.48
C LEU A 100 -20.94 -37.99 -14.45
N ARG A 101 -20.76 -38.78 -15.53
CA ARG A 101 -21.07 -40.23 -15.57
C ARG A 101 -20.07 -40.98 -16.45
N VAL A 102 -20.11 -42.28 -16.36
CA VAL A 102 -19.34 -43.16 -17.24
C VAL A 102 -20.30 -43.93 -18.15
N GLN A 103 -19.94 -44.02 -19.42
CA GLN A 103 -20.47 -44.94 -20.40
C GLN A 103 -19.46 -46.07 -20.56
N ILE A 104 -19.96 -47.31 -20.45
CA ILE A 104 -19.25 -48.54 -20.75
C ILE A 104 -19.84 -49.14 -21.99
N THR A 105 -18.99 -49.56 -22.92
CA THR A 105 -19.42 -50.35 -24.10
C THR A 105 -18.54 -51.56 -24.27
N PHE A 106 -19.13 -52.67 -24.71
CA PHE A 106 -18.42 -53.92 -25.08
C PHE A 106 -19.20 -54.66 -26.14
N LEU A 107 -18.53 -55.58 -26.84
CA LEU A 107 -19.20 -56.58 -27.68
C LEU A 107 -19.36 -57.85 -26.84
N ASP A 108 -20.57 -58.43 -26.86
CA ASP A 108 -20.79 -59.76 -26.33
C ASP A 108 -20.12 -60.86 -27.24
N ASN A 109 -20.22 -62.16 -26.85
CA ASN A 109 -19.66 -63.25 -27.67
C ASN A 109 -20.47 -63.55 -28.94
N GLN A 110 -21.66 -62.93 -29.05
CA GLN A 110 -22.52 -63.00 -30.22
C GLN A 110 -22.24 -61.84 -31.21
N GLY A 111 -21.46 -60.88 -30.82
CA GLY A 111 -21.11 -59.68 -31.62
C GLY A 111 -22.08 -58.52 -31.47
N ASN A 112 -22.99 -58.51 -30.49
CA ASN A 112 -23.88 -57.40 -30.21
C ASN A 112 -23.12 -56.35 -29.39
N LEU A 113 -23.39 -55.03 -29.68
CA LEU A 113 -22.82 -53.93 -28.92
C LEU A 113 -23.70 -53.64 -27.70
N GLU A 114 -23.14 -53.84 -26.53
CA GLU A 114 -23.78 -53.54 -25.25
C GLU A 114 -23.31 -52.23 -24.69
N THR A 115 -24.24 -51.53 -24.01
CA THR A 115 -23.95 -50.19 -23.43
C THR A 115 -24.55 -50.11 -22.02
N LEU A 116 -23.71 -49.67 -21.06
CA LEU A 116 -24.10 -49.44 -19.69
C LEU A 116 -23.70 -48.04 -19.28
N PHE A 117 -24.44 -47.45 -18.34
CA PHE A 117 -24.14 -46.14 -17.77
C PHE A 117 -24.03 -46.25 -16.24
N SER A 118 -23.09 -45.53 -15.66
CA SER A 118 -23.06 -45.38 -14.21
C SER A 118 -24.20 -44.45 -13.74
N ALA A 119 -24.51 -44.49 -12.44
CA ALA A 119 -25.24 -43.40 -11.83
C ALA A 119 -24.46 -42.08 -12.07
N PRO A 120 -25.17 -40.93 -12.18
CA PRO A 120 -24.49 -39.63 -12.27
C PRO A 120 -23.80 -39.26 -10.94
N SER A 121 -22.79 -38.39 -11.02
CA SER A 121 -22.20 -37.78 -9.81
C SER A 121 -23.11 -36.70 -9.23
N ASN A 122 -22.80 -36.24 -8.01
CA ASN A 122 -23.15 -34.90 -7.62
C ASN A 122 -22.37 -33.90 -8.50
N PRO A 123 -22.79 -32.62 -8.58
CA PRO A 123 -21.94 -31.62 -9.20
C PRO A 123 -20.52 -31.65 -8.63
N VAL A 124 -19.52 -31.60 -9.50
CA VAL A 124 -18.11 -31.61 -9.08
C VAL A 124 -17.89 -30.44 -8.11
N GLN A 125 -17.40 -30.76 -6.93
CA GLN A 125 -17.09 -29.76 -5.91
C GLN A 125 -15.76 -29.08 -6.22
N ASN A 126 -15.70 -27.77 -6.03
CA ASN A 126 -14.49 -26.99 -6.15
C ASN A 126 -13.50 -27.28 -5.02
N VAL A 127 -12.25 -27.24 -5.34
CA VAL A 127 -11.13 -27.15 -4.40
C VAL A 127 -10.45 -25.83 -4.64
N ASN A 128 -10.36 -24.99 -3.63
CA ASN A 128 -9.78 -23.65 -3.80
C ASN A 128 -8.34 -23.71 -4.31
N ASP A 129 -8.12 -23.14 -5.48
CA ASP A 129 -6.78 -22.90 -6.03
C ASP A 129 -6.23 -21.57 -5.48
N LYS A 130 -4.96 -21.57 -5.12
CA LYS A 130 -4.31 -20.33 -4.71
C LYS A 130 -3.88 -19.53 -5.92
N PRO A 131 -3.97 -18.19 -5.86
CA PRO A 131 -3.49 -17.35 -6.94
C PRO A 131 -2.00 -17.61 -7.24
N LYS A 132 -1.67 -17.60 -8.52
CA LYS A 132 -0.30 -17.67 -9.05
C LYS A 132 0.17 -16.28 -9.47
N GLY A 133 1.48 -16.01 -9.37
CA GLY A 133 2.04 -14.67 -9.56
C GLY A 133 1.90 -13.82 -8.29
N GLY A 134 1.81 -12.50 -8.46
CA GLY A 134 1.63 -11.56 -7.34
C GLY A 134 1.72 -10.11 -7.79
N PRO A 135 1.18 -9.17 -6.99
CA PRO A 135 1.25 -7.76 -7.28
C PRO A 135 2.70 -7.25 -7.22
N GLN A 136 3.06 -6.39 -8.15
CA GLN A 136 4.36 -5.73 -8.19
C GLN A 136 4.18 -4.22 -8.13
N LEU A 137 5.14 -3.53 -7.50
CA LEU A 137 5.18 -2.07 -7.51
C LEU A 137 6.04 -1.59 -8.67
N VAL A 138 5.46 -0.71 -9.49
CA VAL A 138 6.11 -0.07 -10.63
C VAL A 138 6.14 1.43 -10.39
N GLY A 139 7.26 2.07 -10.73
CA GLY A 139 7.47 3.49 -10.53
C GLY A 139 8.75 3.78 -9.74
N MET A 140 9.03 5.04 -9.51
CA MET A 140 10.18 5.48 -8.71
C MET A 140 9.73 5.85 -7.31
N ALA A 141 10.42 5.33 -6.30
CA ALA A 141 10.23 5.73 -4.90
C ALA A 141 10.94 7.08 -4.67
N LYS A 142 10.37 8.14 -5.19
CA LYS A 142 10.85 9.51 -5.07
C LYS A 142 9.64 10.44 -4.95
N GLU A 143 9.79 11.50 -4.19
CA GLU A 143 8.82 12.58 -4.11
C GLU A 143 8.43 13.09 -5.50
N ASP A 144 7.20 13.57 -5.64
CA ASP A 144 6.54 13.99 -6.89
C ASP A 144 6.34 12.89 -7.94
N ALA A 145 6.80 11.66 -7.67
CA ALA A 145 6.52 10.51 -8.51
C ALA A 145 5.27 9.74 -8.06
N SER A 146 5.06 8.58 -8.64
CA SER A 146 3.97 7.67 -8.25
C SER A 146 4.46 6.25 -8.22
N LEU A 147 3.92 5.47 -7.30
CA LEU A 147 3.97 4.01 -7.30
C LEU A 147 2.65 3.46 -7.84
N ILE A 148 2.73 2.44 -8.68
CA ILE A 148 1.57 1.80 -9.31
C ILE A 148 1.62 0.32 -8.97
N VAL A 149 0.49 -0.26 -8.62
CA VAL A 149 0.35 -1.70 -8.40
C VAL A 149 0.06 -2.38 -9.73
N ASP A 150 1.00 -3.17 -10.21
CA ASP A 150 0.82 -4.02 -11.40
C ASP A 150 0.41 -5.43 -10.96
N THR A 151 -0.80 -5.83 -11.34
CA THR A 151 -1.39 -7.15 -11.09
C THR A 151 -1.45 -8.03 -12.33
N SER A 152 -0.83 -7.62 -13.43
CA SER A 152 -0.91 -8.32 -14.72
C SER A 152 -0.37 -9.76 -14.71
N SER A 153 0.50 -10.08 -13.75
CA SER A 153 1.06 -11.43 -13.56
C SER A 153 0.18 -12.35 -12.71
N VAL A 154 -0.89 -11.83 -12.13
CA VAL A 154 -1.78 -12.61 -11.25
C VAL A 154 -2.71 -13.45 -12.10
N SER A 155 -2.81 -14.74 -11.76
CA SER A 155 -3.78 -15.68 -12.34
C SER A 155 -4.32 -16.58 -11.24
N ASP A 156 -5.57 -17.00 -11.40
CA ASP A 156 -6.27 -17.85 -10.47
C ASP A 156 -7.18 -18.79 -11.27
N GLU A 157 -7.12 -20.11 -11.00
CA GLU A 157 -7.95 -21.08 -11.72
C GLU A 157 -9.42 -20.95 -11.33
N ASP A 158 -9.70 -20.55 -10.09
CA ASP A 158 -11.04 -20.26 -9.60
C ASP A 158 -11.61 -18.94 -10.13
N GLY A 159 -10.79 -18.17 -10.84
CA GLY A 159 -11.14 -16.87 -11.42
C GLY A 159 -10.76 -15.71 -10.52
N ILE A 160 -10.73 -14.53 -11.10
CA ILE A 160 -10.35 -13.29 -10.41
C ILE A 160 -11.54 -12.34 -10.45
N GLY A 161 -12.02 -11.93 -9.27
CA GLY A 161 -13.02 -10.88 -9.11
C GLY A 161 -12.41 -9.49 -9.05
N GLU A 162 -13.20 -8.51 -8.61
CA GLU A 162 -12.75 -7.13 -8.46
C GLU A 162 -11.66 -7.03 -7.39
N MET A 163 -10.48 -6.55 -7.78
CA MET A 163 -9.34 -6.38 -6.89
C MET A 163 -9.46 -5.10 -6.08
N GLN A 164 -9.24 -5.20 -4.77
CA GLN A 164 -9.12 -4.08 -3.86
C GLN A 164 -7.67 -3.92 -3.43
N VAL A 165 -7.17 -2.70 -3.47
CA VAL A 165 -5.79 -2.36 -3.11
C VAL A 165 -5.79 -1.54 -1.83
N ILE A 166 -4.97 -1.97 -0.86
CA ILE A 166 -4.69 -1.26 0.39
C ILE A 166 -3.19 -1.04 0.48
N TRP A 167 -2.80 0.20 0.70
CA TRP A 167 -1.40 0.56 0.88
C TRP A 167 -0.97 0.44 2.34
N GLN A 168 0.26 0.01 2.54
CA GLN A 168 0.93 0.02 3.83
C GLN A 168 2.27 0.72 3.71
N ARG A 169 2.69 1.40 4.78
CA ARG A 169 3.99 2.07 4.87
C ARG A 169 4.81 1.58 6.06
N SER A 170 6.11 1.69 5.96
CA SER A 170 7.07 1.40 7.03
C SER A 170 8.31 2.28 6.91
N LYS A 171 8.85 2.75 8.04
CA LYS A 171 10.15 3.46 8.08
C LYS A 171 11.36 2.53 7.97
N GLN A 172 11.23 1.30 8.41
CA GLN A 172 12.34 0.35 8.55
C GLN A 172 12.13 -0.96 7.80
N GLY A 173 11.03 -1.08 7.03
CA GLY A 173 10.69 -2.30 6.29
C GLY A 173 10.19 -3.48 7.14
N SER A 174 9.98 -3.30 8.46
CA SER A 174 9.51 -4.35 9.37
C SER A 174 8.11 -4.07 9.94
N ASP A 175 7.88 -2.89 10.46
CA ASP A 175 6.61 -2.51 11.08
C ASP A 175 5.69 -1.84 10.07
N TRP A 176 4.87 -2.64 9.39
CA TRP A 176 3.96 -2.20 8.36
C TRP A 176 2.65 -1.70 8.95
N GLN A 177 2.31 -0.46 8.67
CA GLN A 177 1.06 0.18 9.11
C GLN A 177 0.18 0.46 7.89
N ALA A 178 -1.14 0.32 8.06
CA ALA A 178 -2.07 0.75 7.03
C ALA A 178 -1.88 2.24 6.74
N PHE A 179 -1.98 2.57 5.46
CA PHE A 179 -1.93 3.94 4.97
C PHE A 179 -3.27 4.25 4.30
N ASP A 180 -4.15 4.92 5.04
CA ASP A 180 -5.56 5.04 4.69
C ASP A 180 -5.87 6.22 3.74
N ASP A 181 -4.87 7.07 3.45
CA ASP A 181 -5.09 8.27 2.62
C ASP A 181 -5.27 7.98 1.13
N THR A 182 -5.02 6.74 0.69
CA THR A 182 -5.15 6.37 -0.72
C THR A 182 -5.72 4.97 -0.87
N THR A 183 -6.80 4.86 -1.65
CA THR A 183 -7.34 3.59 -2.14
C THR A 183 -7.14 3.51 -3.65
N GLY A 184 -6.85 2.30 -4.15
CA GLY A 184 -6.65 2.04 -5.56
C GLY A 184 -5.20 1.76 -5.94
N GLU A 185 -4.98 1.58 -7.24
CA GLU A 185 -3.72 1.05 -7.78
C GLU A 185 -2.58 2.08 -7.81
N VAL A 186 -2.86 3.38 -7.65
CA VAL A 186 -1.86 4.45 -7.79
C VAL A 186 -1.70 5.19 -6.47
N LEU A 187 -0.47 5.23 -5.96
CA LEU A 187 -0.04 6.05 -4.84
C LEU A 187 0.83 7.20 -5.38
N LYS A 188 0.34 8.43 -5.28
CA LYS A 188 1.15 9.64 -5.52
C LYS A 188 2.00 9.89 -4.28
N LEU A 189 3.25 10.23 -4.52
CA LEU A 189 4.23 10.48 -3.46
C LEU A 189 4.44 11.98 -3.32
N ASP A 190 4.26 12.51 -2.14
CA ASP A 190 4.54 13.89 -1.73
C ASP A 190 5.44 13.88 -0.49
N GLN A 191 5.71 15.04 0.08
CA GLN A 191 6.59 15.21 1.24
C GLN A 191 6.23 14.31 2.43
N MET A 192 4.93 14.01 2.64
CA MET A 192 4.52 13.13 3.75
C MET A 192 4.93 11.67 3.57
N HIS A 193 5.30 11.28 2.34
CA HIS A 193 5.74 9.93 1.99
C HIS A 193 7.25 9.73 2.11
N VAL A 194 8.02 10.81 2.18
CA VAL A 194 9.49 10.78 2.26
C VAL A 194 9.95 10.01 3.49
N ASN A 195 11.02 9.24 3.35
CA ASN A 195 11.60 8.35 4.37
C ASN A 195 10.74 7.13 4.75
N TYR A 196 9.71 6.79 3.96
CA TYR A 196 8.94 5.55 4.11
C TYR A 196 9.13 4.64 2.89
N ALA A 197 9.11 3.34 3.12
CA ALA A 197 8.87 2.34 2.08
C ALA A 197 7.38 1.98 2.06
N TYR A 198 6.87 1.60 0.91
CA TYR A 198 5.46 1.24 0.68
C TYR A 198 5.33 -0.17 0.15
N ARG A 199 4.22 -0.84 0.48
CA ARG A 199 3.79 -2.08 -0.15
C ARG A 199 2.29 -2.08 -0.33
N ALA A 200 1.81 -2.86 -1.27
CA ALA A 200 0.39 -3.04 -1.54
C ALA A 200 -0.10 -4.39 -1.03
N ILE A 201 -1.27 -4.40 -0.40
CA ILE A 201 -2.08 -5.59 -0.17
C ILE A 201 -3.17 -5.57 -1.23
N VAL A 202 -3.28 -6.64 -2.01
CA VAL A 202 -4.33 -6.84 -3.01
C VAL A 202 -5.22 -7.96 -2.56
N ALA A 203 -6.52 -7.74 -2.52
CA ALA A 203 -7.52 -8.72 -2.13
C ALA A 203 -8.67 -8.74 -3.14
N TYR A 204 -9.20 -9.94 -3.41
CA TYR A 204 -10.39 -10.15 -4.23
C TYR A 204 -11.18 -11.35 -3.74
N LEU A 205 -12.40 -11.50 -4.21
CA LEU A 205 -13.14 -12.76 -4.15
C LEU A 205 -12.95 -13.46 -5.49
N ASP A 206 -12.60 -14.75 -5.45
CA ASP A 206 -12.53 -15.57 -6.65
C ASP A 206 -13.94 -15.87 -7.22
N GLY A 207 -14.01 -16.60 -8.32
CA GLY A 207 -15.27 -16.98 -8.95
C GLY A 207 -16.12 -17.97 -8.13
N GLN A 208 -15.55 -18.56 -7.10
CA GLN A 208 -16.19 -19.51 -6.17
C GLN A 208 -16.55 -18.85 -4.83
N GLY A 209 -16.16 -17.58 -4.63
CA GLY A 209 -16.48 -16.79 -3.44
C GLY A 209 -15.45 -16.88 -2.33
N THR A 210 -14.27 -17.48 -2.57
CA THR A 210 -13.16 -17.49 -1.61
C THR A 210 -12.43 -16.14 -1.67
N ARG A 211 -12.02 -15.66 -0.51
CA ARG A 211 -11.26 -14.41 -0.41
C ARG A 211 -9.77 -14.70 -0.53
N GLU A 212 -9.18 -14.20 -1.59
CA GLU A 212 -7.74 -14.27 -1.83
C GLU A 212 -7.04 -12.97 -1.41
N VAL A 213 -5.81 -13.08 -0.89
CA VAL A 213 -5.01 -11.96 -0.42
C VAL A 213 -3.56 -12.15 -0.83
N MET A 214 -3.01 -11.13 -1.47
CA MET A 214 -1.61 -11.09 -1.90
C MET A 214 -0.94 -9.82 -1.38
N ILE A 215 0.37 -9.86 -1.22
CA ILE A 215 1.17 -8.72 -0.75
C ILE A 215 2.33 -8.53 -1.73
N SER A 216 2.54 -7.30 -2.19
CA SER A 216 3.69 -6.95 -3.03
C SER A 216 5.01 -6.99 -2.26
N SER A 217 6.11 -7.11 -2.97
CA SER A 217 7.39 -6.68 -2.43
C SER A 217 7.34 -5.19 -2.07
N PRO A 218 8.07 -4.75 -1.05
CA PRO A 218 8.13 -3.32 -0.71
C PRO A 218 8.88 -2.52 -1.80
N SER A 219 8.54 -1.23 -1.90
CA SER A 219 9.34 -0.26 -2.63
C SER A 219 10.67 -0.01 -1.95
N ASP A 220 11.57 0.67 -2.62
CA ASP A 220 12.65 1.42 -1.95
C ASP A 220 12.04 2.49 -1.04
N ILE A 221 12.87 3.04 -0.15
CA ILE A 221 12.48 4.20 0.68
C ILE A 221 12.31 5.41 -0.24
N VAL A 222 11.20 6.11 -0.10
CA VAL A 222 10.92 7.33 -0.86
C VAL A 222 11.99 8.38 -0.57
N MET A 223 12.67 8.80 -1.62
CA MET A 223 13.70 9.82 -1.57
C MET A 223 13.07 11.22 -1.64
N ASN A 224 13.66 12.14 -0.91
CA ASN A 224 13.33 13.56 -0.99
C ASN A 224 13.69 14.15 -2.36
N LEU A 225 12.91 15.10 -2.79
CA LEU A 225 13.22 16.05 -3.86
C LEU A 225 13.28 17.44 -3.22
N ASP A 226 14.42 18.11 -3.32
CA ASP A 226 14.62 19.46 -2.74
C ASP A 226 13.62 20.47 -3.30
N ASP A 227 12.79 21.02 -2.43
CA ASP A 227 11.78 22.03 -2.74
C ASP A 227 12.32 23.45 -2.50
N PRO A 228 11.90 24.45 -3.27
CA PRO A 228 12.38 25.81 -3.08
C PRO A 228 11.75 26.47 -1.85
N VAL A 229 12.55 27.23 -1.09
CA VAL A 229 12.05 28.12 -0.05
C VAL A 229 11.06 29.13 -0.64
N GLU A 230 9.88 29.24 -0.08
CA GLU A 230 8.85 30.19 -0.44
C GLU A 230 8.79 31.37 0.56
N GLY A 231 8.27 32.50 0.09
CA GLY A 231 8.10 33.72 0.90
C GLY A 231 9.24 34.72 0.74
N GLU A 232 9.15 35.82 1.46
CA GLU A 232 10.11 36.91 1.40
C GLU A 232 10.50 37.39 2.81
N VAL A 233 11.76 37.77 2.99
CA VAL A 233 12.18 38.49 4.19
C VAL A 233 11.91 39.98 4.02
N VAL A 234 11.11 40.55 4.93
CA VAL A 234 10.71 41.97 4.88
C VAL A 234 11.33 42.72 6.06
N ILE A 235 11.94 43.89 5.79
CA ILE A 235 12.40 44.75 6.87
C ILE A 235 11.40 45.88 7.13
N SER A 236 11.16 46.18 8.39
CA SER A 236 10.26 47.21 8.88
C SER A 236 10.95 48.05 9.92
N GLY A 237 10.41 49.22 10.23
CA GLY A 237 10.96 50.19 11.19
C GLY A 237 11.32 51.51 10.56
N GLU A 238 11.72 52.46 11.40
CA GLU A 238 12.09 53.80 10.92
C GLU A 238 13.60 53.90 10.63
N ALA A 239 13.92 54.26 9.40
CA ALA A 239 15.30 54.38 8.92
C ALA A 239 15.92 55.73 9.36
N ASN A 240 16.08 55.93 10.67
CA ASN A 240 16.73 57.10 11.25
C ASN A 240 17.71 56.68 12.35
N GLU A 241 18.65 57.55 12.67
CA GLU A 241 19.54 57.33 13.79
C GLU A 241 18.76 57.12 15.09
N ASN A 242 19.21 56.18 15.93
CA ASN A 242 18.55 55.69 17.15
C ASN A 242 17.22 54.95 16.93
N GLY A 243 16.82 54.70 15.68
CA GLY A 243 15.72 53.82 15.34
C GLY A 243 16.14 52.37 15.38
N THR A 244 15.17 51.46 15.18
CA THR A 244 15.41 50.03 15.10
C THR A 244 14.75 49.46 13.83
N LEU A 245 15.47 48.63 13.07
CA LEU A 245 14.91 47.84 11.99
C LEU A 245 14.65 46.42 12.48
N MET A 246 13.55 45.85 12.00
CA MET A 246 13.13 44.49 12.29
C MET A 246 13.03 43.69 10.99
N ALA A 247 13.60 42.51 10.95
CA ALA A 247 13.40 41.55 9.85
C ALA A 247 12.23 40.63 10.18
N ASP A 248 11.20 40.64 9.36
CA ASP A 248 10.07 39.72 9.44
C ASP A 248 10.35 38.53 8.53
N THR A 249 10.39 37.36 9.14
CA THR A 249 10.61 36.05 8.49
C THR A 249 9.40 35.13 8.62
N SER A 250 8.27 35.65 9.09
CA SER A 250 7.07 34.87 9.42
C SER A 250 6.38 34.24 8.21
N GLN A 251 6.68 34.71 7.02
CA GLN A 251 6.12 34.19 5.76
C GLN A 251 7.06 33.21 5.05
N ILE A 252 8.20 32.87 5.65
CA ILE A 252 9.13 31.93 5.08
C ILE A 252 8.63 30.52 5.35
N THR A 253 8.40 29.76 4.29
CA THR A 253 8.00 28.38 4.31
C THR A 253 8.86 27.55 3.36
N ASP A 254 8.90 26.26 3.60
CA ASP A 254 9.63 25.29 2.81
C ASP A 254 8.91 23.96 2.97
N GLU A 255 8.58 23.26 1.89
CA GLU A 255 7.89 21.97 1.94
C GLU A 255 8.77 20.91 2.60
N ASP A 256 10.10 20.99 2.41
CA ASP A 256 11.10 20.18 3.11
C ASP A 256 11.21 20.54 4.61
N GLY A 257 10.49 21.54 5.04
CA GLY A 257 10.50 22.09 6.40
C GLY A 257 11.69 23.01 6.65
N VAL A 258 11.58 23.84 7.68
CA VAL A 258 12.62 24.79 8.08
C VAL A 258 13.30 24.32 9.35
N ALA A 259 14.52 23.83 9.25
CA ALA A 259 15.33 23.40 10.38
C ALA A 259 15.95 24.61 11.12
N SER A 260 16.41 25.63 10.39
CA SER A 260 16.97 26.82 11.00
C SER A 260 16.84 28.06 10.11
N LEU A 261 16.69 29.22 10.78
CA LEU A 261 16.72 30.54 10.18
C LEU A 261 17.79 31.38 10.87
N SER A 262 18.62 32.06 10.09
CA SER A 262 19.57 33.02 10.64
C SER A 262 19.60 34.31 9.82
N VAL A 263 19.45 35.45 10.51
CA VAL A 263 19.46 36.78 9.88
C VAL A 263 20.80 37.46 10.12
N GLN A 264 21.41 37.90 9.04
CA GLN A 264 22.60 38.75 9.00
C GLN A 264 22.26 40.05 8.32
N TRP A 265 22.77 41.17 8.91
CA TRP A 265 22.54 42.51 8.38
C TRP A 265 23.68 42.93 7.45
N GLU A 266 23.34 43.60 6.37
CA GLU A 266 24.28 44.19 5.42
C GLU A 266 24.00 45.69 5.25
N SER A 267 25.06 46.46 5.10
CA SER A 267 24.98 47.87 4.86
C SER A 267 25.64 48.31 3.55
N SER A 268 25.10 49.40 2.93
CA SER A 268 25.60 49.96 1.69
C SER A 268 25.53 51.48 1.72
N LYS A 269 26.56 52.13 1.21
CA LYS A 269 26.60 53.60 1.02
C LYS A 269 26.11 54.04 -0.36
N ASP A 270 26.13 53.14 -1.35
CA ASP A 270 25.84 53.44 -2.75
C ASP A 270 24.63 52.65 -3.29
N GLY A 271 24.02 51.80 -2.47
CA GLY A 271 22.92 50.88 -2.84
C GLY A 271 23.33 49.79 -3.81
N ARG A 272 24.63 49.62 -4.07
CA ARG A 272 25.17 48.62 -5.03
C ARG A 272 26.14 47.65 -4.37
N SER A 273 27.07 48.19 -3.58
CA SER A 273 28.10 47.42 -2.88
C SER A 273 27.67 47.22 -1.44
N TRP A 274 27.46 45.93 -1.06
CA TRP A 274 26.95 45.55 0.24
C TRP A 274 28.04 44.90 1.09
N SER A 275 28.16 45.32 2.32
CA SER A 275 29.10 44.77 3.28
C SER A 275 28.37 44.20 4.48
N VAL A 276 28.75 42.96 4.84
CA VAL A 276 28.23 42.28 6.01
C VAL A 276 28.59 43.07 7.27
N MET A 277 27.62 43.21 8.16
CA MET A 277 27.82 43.81 9.48
C MET A 277 28.25 42.69 10.45
N GLU A 278 29.57 42.60 10.67
CA GLU A 278 30.12 41.54 11.54
C GLU A 278 29.62 41.71 12.98
N ASN A 279 29.40 40.59 13.67
CA ASN A 279 28.94 40.51 15.06
C ASN A 279 27.53 41.07 15.33
N ILE A 280 26.75 41.34 14.30
CA ILE A 280 25.33 41.73 14.41
C ILE A 280 24.49 40.63 13.79
N GLN A 281 23.77 39.88 14.63
CA GLN A 281 22.90 38.80 14.23
C GLN A 281 21.53 38.94 14.90
N GLY A 282 20.53 38.30 14.32
CA GLY A 282 19.17 38.30 14.81
C GLY A 282 18.25 39.21 14.03
N ILE A 283 16.97 39.16 14.37
CA ILE A 283 15.89 39.80 13.61
C ILE A 283 15.79 41.33 13.86
N SER A 284 16.58 41.86 14.77
CA SER A 284 16.53 43.30 15.17
C SER A 284 17.89 43.97 15.00
N LEU A 285 17.91 45.15 14.46
CA LEU A 285 19.09 45.99 14.27
C LEU A 285 18.83 47.41 14.77
N ASP A 286 19.60 47.84 15.79
CA ASP A 286 19.60 49.24 16.25
C ASP A 286 20.52 50.10 15.39
N LEU A 287 19.98 51.23 14.97
CA LEU A 287 20.63 52.13 14.02
C LEU A 287 21.47 53.22 14.74
N GLY A 288 22.78 53.00 14.81
CA GLY A 288 23.71 53.97 15.38
C GLY A 288 24.17 55.01 14.37
N GLN A 289 24.83 56.07 14.87
CA GLN A 289 25.40 57.18 14.09
C GLN A 289 26.28 56.69 12.92
N TYR A 290 26.99 55.58 13.06
CA TYR A 290 27.90 55.04 12.05
C TYR A 290 27.17 54.51 10.81
N LEU A 291 25.84 54.30 10.89
CA LEU A 291 24.99 53.82 9.79
C LEU A 291 24.32 55.00 9.03
N VAL A 292 24.40 56.23 9.55
CA VAL A 292 23.82 57.40 8.87
C VAL A 292 24.36 57.53 7.45
N GLY A 293 23.47 57.74 6.50
CA GLY A 293 23.77 57.80 5.07
C GLY A 293 23.96 56.44 4.38
N SER A 294 23.72 55.34 5.09
CA SER A 294 23.70 53.98 4.50
C SER A 294 22.29 53.50 4.29
N GLN A 295 22.12 52.57 3.38
CA GLN A 295 20.97 51.70 3.28
C GLN A 295 21.31 50.37 3.95
N ILE A 296 20.30 49.70 4.52
CA ILE A 296 20.42 48.41 5.23
C ILE A 296 19.53 47.39 4.56
N ARG A 297 19.98 46.16 4.48
CA ARG A 297 19.16 45.01 4.10
C ARG A 297 19.44 43.78 5.00
N ALA A 298 18.45 42.92 5.11
CA ALA A 298 18.59 41.66 5.79
C ALA A 298 18.96 40.54 4.78
N ARG A 299 19.96 39.76 5.12
CA ARG A 299 20.34 38.54 4.44
C ARG A 299 19.93 37.37 5.34
N LEU A 300 18.98 36.56 4.89
CA LEU A 300 18.44 35.39 5.60
C LEU A 300 19.05 34.13 5.04
N SER A 301 19.65 33.30 5.89
CA SER A 301 20.03 31.95 5.59
C SER A 301 18.93 31.00 6.15
N VAL A 302 18.32 30.22 5.29
CA VAL A 302 17.31 29.21 5.57
C VAL A 302 17.96 27.86 5.34
N VAL A 303 17.94 26.98 6.32
CA VAL A 303 18.37 25.59 6.15
C VAL A 303 17.17 24.70 6.38
N ASP A 304 16.88 23.82 5.43
CA ASP A 304 15.79 22.87 5.49
C ASP A 304 16.11 21.65 6.41
N ASN A 305 15.18 20.73 6.54
CA ASN A 305 15.36 19.51 7.35
C ASN A 305 16.29 18.46 6.69
N PHE A 306 16.64 18.65 5.42
CA PHE A 306 17.55 17.78 4.67
C PHE A 306 18.95 18.39 4.52
N GLY A 307 19.14 19.63 4.98
CA GLY A 307 20.42 20.32 5.05
C GLY A 307 20.74 21.20 3.86
N THR A 308 19.77 21.46 2.96
CA THR A 308 19.95 22.45 1.88
C THR A 308 19.89 23.85 2.44
N GLU A 309 20.83 24.72 2.04
CA GLU A 309 20.87 26.10 2.45
C GLU A 309 20.40 27.02 1.31
N THR A 310 19.36 27.81 1.57
CA THR A 310 18.87 28.86 0.67
C THR A 310 19.10 30.24 1.27
N ILE A 311 19.58 31.17 0.46
CA ILE A 311 19.83 32.55 0.86
C ILE A 311 18.76 33.47 0.25
N LEU A 312 18.02 34.16 1.11
CA LEU A 312 17.09 35.20 0.72
C LEU A 312 17.61 36.56 1.17
N VAL A 313 17.29 37.61 0.41
CA VAL A 313 17.73 38.96 0.71
C VAL A 313 16.54 39.92 0.63
N SER A 314 16.35 40.74 1.66
CA SER A 314 15.26 41.72 1.70
C SER A 314 15.49 42.87 0.69
N GLN A 315 14.40 43.56 0.37
CA GLN A 315 14.55 44.90 -0.20
C GLN A 315 15.33 45.81 0.77
N PRO A 316 16.17 46.74 0.28
CA PRO A 316 16.89 47.65 1.14
C PRO A 316 15.98 48.67 1.82
N SER A 317 16.38 49.11 3.00
CA SER A 317 15.74 50.23 3.67
C SER A 317 15.90 51.53 2.86
N ARG A 318 15.17 52.56 3.25
CA ARG A 318 15.54 53.92 2.89
C ARG A 318 16.90 54.25 3.49
N THR A 319 17.58 55.25 2.96
CA THR A 319 18.83 55.78 3.55
C THR A 319 18.58 56.23 4.99
N ILE A 320 19.46 55.76 5.90
CA ILE A 320 19.36 56.13 7.32
C ILE A 320 19.59 57.64 7.48
N GLU A 321 18.57 58.33 8.04
CA GLU A 321 18.61 59.78 8.28
C GLU A 321 19.29 60.09 9.62
N ASN A 322 20.00 61.22 9.67
CA ASN A 322 20.62 61.73 10.90
C ASN A 322 19.55 62.36 11.82
N VAL A 323 19.61 62.03 13.09
CA VAL A 323 18.86 62.73 14.14
C VAL A 323 19.82 63.72 14.88
N ASN A 324 19.44 64.93 14.92
CA ASN A 324 20.29 65.93 15.57
C ASN A 324 20.38 65.71 17.08
N ASN A 325 21.55 65.31 17.54
CA ASN A 325 21.84 65.07 18.95
C ASN A 325 22.37 66.34 19.61
N LYS A 326 21.85 66.70 20.80
CA LYS A 326 22.37 67.84 21.56
C LYS A 326 23.78 67.54 22.03
N PRO A 327 24.71 68.56 21.91
CA PRO A 327 26.05 68.39 22.45
C PRO A 327 26.02 68.16 23.96
N SER A 328 26.80 67.28 24.52
CA SER A 328 26.99 67.05 25.95
C SER A 328 28.45 67.27 26.33
N GLY A 329 28.64 67.76 27.50
CA GLY A 329 30.00 67.97 28.04
C GLY A 329 30.09 69.19 28.97
N THR A 330 31.16 69.27 29.72
CA THR A 330 31.46 70.41 30.65
C THR A 330 32.58 71.19 30.08
N ILE A 331 32.33 72.55 29.92
CA ILE A 331 33.39 73.51 29.57
C ILE A 331 34.18 73.82 30.81
N ILE A 332 35.49 73.51 30.86
CA ILE A 332 36.39 73.82 31.95
C ILE A 332 37.31 74.93 31.51
N ILE A 333 37.20 76.07 32.18
CA ILE A 333 38.15 77.20 32.01
C ILE A 333 39.33 76.94 32.94
N ARG A 334 40.52 76.78 32.41
CA ARG A 334 41.76 76.71 33.18
C ARG A 334 42.52 78.05 33.08
N ARG A 335 43.00 78.52 34.23
CA ARG A 335 43.92 79.69 34.30
C ARG A 335 45.30 79.26 33.82
N VAL A 336 45.80 79.89 32.80
CA VAL A 336 47.23 79.81 32.43
C VAL A 336 48.00 80.79 33.24
N SER A 337 48.89 80.31 34.09
CA SER A 337 49.86 81.16 34.79
C SER A 337 50.95 81.62 33.80
N VAL A 338 51.02 82.91 33.48
CA VAL A 338 52.16 83.45 32.76
C VAL A 338 53.27 83.64 33.79
N SER A 339 54.31 82.80 33.69
CA SER A 339 55.55 83.00 34.41
C SER A 339 56.26 84.20 33.79
N GLY A 340 56.45 85.30 34.59
CA GLY A 340 57.26 86.46 34.24
C GLY A 340 58.76 86.16 34.24
#